data_26dda5a0537149c501219d386eaf32ce
#
_entry.id   26dda5a0537149c501219d386eaf32ce
#
_cell.length_a   1.000
_cell.length_b   1.000
_cell.length_c   1.000
_cell.angle_alpha   90.00
_cell.angle_beta   90.00
_cell.angle_gamma   90.00
#
_symmetry.space_group_name_H-M   'P 1'
#
loop_
_entity.id
_entity.type
_entity.pdbx_description
1 polymer ?
#
loop_
_entity_poly.entity_id
_entity_poly.type
_entity_poly.pdbx_seq_one_letter_code
_entity_poly.pdbx_strand_id
1 'polypeptide(L)'
;MADHPAVPDDASGDDSGSGLPPEIEQLIARLTGGPVDPELAKAFKDMGIDRVDPAMVEMVAGQMQAMFSGPDEGPVNVTLATDTARKTVSQAGDSVVSEGARRQVAEAAHVAGLWLDEVTIFASAGTITHAWSRAEWVEGTMPAWRTLVEPVAQGVGAAIGGAMRAQIQQLGEGALPEGMLPAGADPAALLGQLEPMLERMSGSMFGLQVGQAVGALAAETVSGTEVGLPLVADRSVALLPANVEAFAEGLGIDLDQVRLYFAVREAARVRLFAEVPWIGPQLLAAVRDYAGAITIDTDRIETALQSVDPTDVEALQSALQGQLFRPEPSPGQRAALTRLETYLALVEGWVDVVADRATRGHLPQSDALGEAVRRRRATGGPAEKTFAGLVGLELRPRRLRDAANLWAALESAQGQEGRDRAWGHPDVAPTAADLDDPLGYVERAGGAGESEALDAAIDELLRGEAPGDGDGR
;
A
#
# COMPACT_ATOMS: atom_id res chain seq x y z
N MET A 1 -52.51 -59.44 47.90
CA MET A 1 -52.02 -60.28 46.82
C MET A 1 -52.02 -59.47 45.59
N ALA A 2 -50.85 -58.90 45.23
CA ALA A 2 -50.48 -58.44 43.92
C ALA A 2 -48.99 -58.11 43.98
N ASP A 3 -48.25 -58.90 43.27
CA ASP A 3 -46.81 -58.88 43.10
C ASP A 3 -46.34 -57.60 42.40
N HIS A 4 -45.31 -57.02 42.95
CA HIS A 4 -44.50 -56.00 42.26
C HIS A 4 -43.20 -56.67 41.89
N PRO A 5 -42.80 -56.68 40.60
CA PRO A 5 -41.45 -57.06 40.23
C PRO A 5 -40.49 -55.88 40.42
N ALA A 6 -39.33 -56.20 40.98
CA ALA A 6 -38.20 -55.37 41.20
C ALA A 6 -37.60 -54.85 39.85
N VAL A 7 -37.25 -53.56 39.81
CA VAL A 7 -36.44 -52.92 38.76
C VAL A 7 -34.97 -53.10 39.13
N PRO A 8 -34.08 -53.55 38.23
CA PRO A 8 -32.64 -53.58 38.52
C PRO A 8 -32.05 -52.17 38.39
N ASP A 9 -31.34 -51.73 39.42
CA ASP A 9 -30.36 -50.68 39.37
C ASP A 9 -29.22 -51.09 38.46
N ASP A 10 -29.09 -50.37 37.35
CA ASP A 10 -27.89 -50.38 36.52
C ASP A 10 -27.69 -48.98 35.93
N ALA A 11 -26.94 -48.17 36.64
CA ALA A 11 -26.42 -46.92 36.15
C ALA A 11 -25.00 -46.71 36.68
N SER A 12 -24.07 -47.48 36.16
CA SER A 12 -22.67 -47.05 36.11
C SER A 12 -22.52 -46.17 34.90
N GLY A 13 -22.85 -44.88 35.05
CA GLY A 13 -22.53 -43.86 34.09
C GLY A 13 -21.01 -43.67 34.09
N ASP A 14 -20.41 -43.99 32.96
CA ASP A 14 -19.02 -43.77 32.63
C ASP A 14 -18.81 -42.23 32.53
N ASP A 15 -18.31 -41.63 33.65
CA ASP A 15 -17.98 -40.20 33.78
C ASP A 15 -16.60 -39.95 33.16
N SER A 16 -16.49 -40.21 31.82
CA SER A 16 -15.33 -39.88 31.01
C SER A 16 -15.47 -38.50 30.35
N GLY A 17 -16.13 -37.56 31.03
CA GLY A 17 -16.23 -36.19 30.58
C GLY A 17 -14.88 -35.47 30.70
N SER A 18 -14.46 -34.79 29.64
CA SER A 18 -13.27 -33.94 29.61
C SER A 18 -13.25 -32.83 30.67
N GLY A 19 -14.36 -32.63 31.41
CA GLY A 19 -14.53 -31.61 32.44
C GLY A 19 -14.61 -30.17 31.89
N LEU A 20 -14.71 -30.03 30.57
CA LEU A 20 -15.02 -28.77 29.88
C LEU A 20 -16.54 -28.66 29.65
N PRO A 21 -17.10 -27.44 29.57
CA PRO A 21 -18.47 -27.23 29.10
C PRO A 21 -18.70 -27.89 27.73
N PRO A 22 -19.87 -28.56 27.53
CA PRO A 22 -20.12 -29.31 26.26
C PRO A 22 -20.02 -28.46 25.01
N GLU A 23 -20.30 -27.15 25.11
CA GLU A 23 -20.17 -26.19 24.01
C GLU A 23 -18.68 -25.98 23.63
N ILE A 24 -17.80 -25.88 24.61
CA ILE A 24 -16.34 -25.72 24.41
C ILE A 24 -15.74 -27.02 23.88
N GLU A 25 -16.20 -28.17 24.36
CA GLU A 25 -15.76 -29.48 23.88
C GLU A 25 -16.12 -29.68 22.39
N GLN A 26 -17.35 -29.34 21.99
CA GLN A 26 -17.78 -29.39 20.60
C GLN A 26 -16.98 -28.41 19.71
N LEU A 27 -16.63 -27.25 20.23
CA LEU A 27 -15.84 -26.26 19.50
C LEU A 27 -14.42 -26.78 19.26
N ILE A 28 -13.76 -27.31 20.29
CA ILE A 28 -12.42 -27.89 20.19
C ILE A 28 -12.45 -29.08 19.21
N ALA A 29 -13.46 -29.96 19.30
CA ALA A 29 -13.62 -31.07 18.40
C ALA A 29 -13.79 -30.64 16.93
N ARG A 30 -14.49 -29.53 16.66
CA ARG A 30 -14.59 -28.93 15.32
C ARG A 30 -13.25 -28.36 14.83
N LEU A 31 -12.47 -27.72 15.70
CA LEU A 31 -11.17 -27.13 15.35
C LEU A 31 -10.10 -28.21 15.12
N THR A 32 -10.12 -29.29 15.91
CA THR A 32 -9.12 -30.36 15.83
C THR A 32 -9.50 -31.49 14.84
N GLY A 33 -10.73 -31.46 14.34
CA GLY A 33 -11.23 -32.48 13.41
C GLY A 33 -11.52 -33.83 14.04
N GLY A 34 -11.56 -33.94 15.39
CA GLY A 34 -11.80 -35.19 16.13
C GLY A 34 -12.23 -34.97 17.57
N PRO A 35 -12.52 -36.05 18.33
CA PRO A 35 -12.84 -35.97 19.73
C PRO A 35 -11.69 -35.36 20.52
N VAL A 36 -12.02 -34.55 21.54
CA VAL A 36 -11.02 -33.83 22.34
C VAL A 36 -10.22 -34.82 23.17
N ASP A 37 -8.90 -34.78 23.00
CA ASP A 37 -7.97 -35.58 23.81
C ASP A 37 -8.05 -35.14 25.28
N PRO A 38 -8.14 -36.04 26.27
CA PRO A 38 -8.20 -35.72 27.68
C PRO A 38 -7.03 -34.86 28.20
N GLU A 39 -5.83 -35.00 27.63
CA GLU A 39 -4.67 -34.18 27.96
C GLU A 39 -4.82 -32.76 27.43
N LEU A 40 -5.37 -32.62 26.22
CA LEU A 40 -5.68 -31.32 25.60
C LEU A 40 -6.80 -30.62 26.39
N ALA A 41 -7.83 -31.34 26.81
CA ALA A 41 -8.92 -30.82 27.66
C ALA A 41 -8.38 -30.28 28.99
N LYS A 42 -7.44 -31.00 29.60
CA LYS A 42 -6.80 -30.59 30.84
C LYS A 42 -5.94 -29.32 30.63
N ALA A 43 -5.19 -29.22 29.56
CA ALA A 43 -4.40 -28.03 29.22
C ALA A 43 -5.27 -26.80 29.05
N PHE A 44 -6.42 -26.91 28.39
CA PHE A 44 -7.39 -25.82 28.23
C PHE A 44 -8.02 -25.41 29.57
N LYS A 45 -8.27 -26.35 30.44
CA LYS A 45 -8.78 -26.09 31.82
C LYS A 45 -7.74 -25.39 32.68
N ASP A 46 -6.47 -25.80 32.57
CA ASP A 46 -5.36 -25.18 33.31
C ASP A 46 -5.10 -23.73 32.80
N MET A 47 -5.42 -23.41 31.53
CA MET A 47 -5.43 -22.07 30.97
C MET A 47 -6.68 -21.25 31.34
N GLY A 48 -7.65 -21.80 32.08
CA GLY A 48 -8.84 -21.09 32.59
C GLY A 48 -9.92 -20.86 31.55
N ILE A 49 -9.93 -21.58 30.44
CA ILE A 49 -10.93 -21.46 29.37
C ILE A 49 -12.31 -21.96 29.82
N ASP A 50 -12.37 -22.80 30.84
CA ASP A 50 -13.60 -23.26 31.52
C ASP A 50 -14.38 -22.12 32.18
N ARG A 51 -13.77 -20.95 32.40
CA ARG A 51 -14.35 -19.76 33.07
C ARG A 51 -14.77 -18.67 32.09
N VAL A 52 -14.53 -18.86 30.81
CA VAL A 52 -14.88 -17.88 29.76
C VAL A 52 -16.33 -18.11 29.35
N ASP A 53 -17.08 -17.02 29.14
CA ASP A 53 -18.47 -17.09 28.66
C ASP A 53 -18.52 -17.85 27.32
N PRO A 54 -19.31 -18.95 27.20
CA PRO A 54 -19.44 -19.73 25.98
C PRO A 54 -19.81 -18.88 24.76
N ALA A 55 -20.63 -17.83 24.91
CA ALA A 55 -20.99 -16.91 23.85
C ALA A 55 -19.78 -16.09 23.36
N MET A 56 -18.85 -15.74 24.24
CA MET A 56 -17.61 -15.06 23.90
C MET A 56 -16.65 -16.02 23.16
N VAL A 57 -16.57 -17.27 23.61
CA VAL A 57 -15.77 -18.31 22.94
C VAL A 57 -16.31 -18.61 21.56
N GLU A 58 -17.64 -18.71 21.40
CA GLU A 58 -18.28 -18.94 20.10
C GLU A 58 -18.11 -17.74 19.15
N MET A 59 -18.17 -16.52 19.66
CA MET A 59 -17.90 -15.29 18.89
C MET A 59 -16.44 -15.24 18.44
N VAL A 60 -15.47 -15.52 19.31
CA VAL A 60 -14.05 -15.56 18.98
C VAL A 60 -13.74 -16.69 18.01
N ALA A 61 -14.32 -17.86 18.22
CA ALA A 61 -14.15 -19.00 17.31
C ALA A 61 -14.81 -18.77 15.94
N GLY A 62 -15.99 -18.15 15.90
CA GLY A 62 -16.63 -17.72 14.65
C GLY A 62 -15.79 -16.68 13.91
N GLN A 63 -15.18 -15.76 14.64
CA GLN A 63 -14.28 -14.76 14.08
C GLN A 63 -12.98 -15.39 13.56
N MET A 64 -12.39 -16.32 14.32
CA MET A 64 -11.25 -17.12 13.86
C MET A 64 -11.62 -18.00 12.66
N GLN A 65 -12.74 -18.71 12.70
CA GLN A 65 -13.18 -19.52 11.58
C GLN A 65 -13.44 -18.71 10.32
N ALA A 66 -14.03 -17.51 10.43
CA ALA A 66 -14.17 -16.57 9.32
C ALA A 66 -12.81 -16.12 8.77
N MET A 67 -11.83 -15.92 9.65
CA MET A 67 -10.45 -15.57 9.31
C MET A 67 -9.71 -16.71 8.57
N PHE A 68 -10.03 -17.98 8.90
CA PHE A 68 -9.38 -19.16 8.32
C PHE A 68 -10.17 -19.82 7.18
N SER A 69 -11.48 -19.52 7.02
CA SER A 69 -12.35 -20.13 6.00
C SER A 69 -12.37 -19.37 4.68
N GLY A 70 -11.71 -18.22 4.58
CA GLY A 70 -11.58 -17.46 3.34
C GLY A 70 -10.73 -18.19 2.30
N PRO A 71 -10.92 -17.89 1.01
CA PRO A 71 -10.01 -18.37 -0.03
C PRO A 71 -8.59 -17.97 0.30
N ASP A 72 -7.62 -18.81 -0.07
CA ASP A 72 -6.20 -18.48 0.05
C ASP A 72 -5.86 -17.37 -0.95
N GLU A 73 -5.86 -16.12 -0.48
CA GLU A 73 -5.61 -14.93 -1.30
C GLU A 73 -4.12 -14.54 -1.34
N GLY A 74 -3.26 -15.41 -0.77
CA GLY A 74 -1.81 -15.18 -0.72
C GLY A 74 -1.37 -14.31 0.47
N PRO A 75 -0.25 -13.57 0.34
CA PRO A 75 0.38 -12.86 1.46
C PRO A 75 -0.43 -11.69 2.00
N VAL A 76 -1.47 -11.25 1.29
CA VAL A 76 -2.42 -10.19 1.71
C VAL A 76 -3.84 -10.64 1.41
N ASN A 77 -4.68 -10.72 2.42
CA ASN A 77 -6.11 -10.98 2.24
C ASN A 77 -6.80 -9.71 1.72
N VAL A 78 -6.99 -9.63 0.40
CA VAL A 78 -7.53 -8.44 -0.31
C VAL A 78 -9.01 -8.25 -0.04
N THR A 79 -9.78 -9.31 0.09
CA THR A 79 -11.20 -9.23 0.44
C THR A 79 -11.36 -8.59 1.81
N LEU A 80 -10.62 -9.06 2.80
CA LEU A 80 -10.64 -8.49 4.15
C LEU A 80 -10.14 -7.03 4.16
N ALA A 81 -9.12 -6.70 3.36
CA ALA A 81 -8.62 -5.33 3.21
C ALA A 81 -9.70 -4.40 2.64
N THR A 82 -10.39 -4.84 1.59
CA THR A 82 -11.46 -4.06 0.95
C THR A 82 -12.63 -3.82 1.91
N ASP A 83 -13.10 -4.86 2.59
CA ASP A 83 -14.21 -4.78 3.55
C ASP A 83 -13.85 -3.88 4.75
N THR A 84 -12.61 -3.99 5.25
CA THR A 84 -12.12 -3.14 6.34
C THR A 84 -12.03 -1.68 5.89
N ALA A 85 -11.50 -1.39 4.70
CA ALA A 85 -11.43 -0.04 4.16
C ALA A 85 -12.83 0.56 3.97
N ARG A 86 -13.78 -0.20 3.41
CA ARG A 86 -15.18 0.23 3.25
C ARG A 86 -15.85 0.51 4.60
N LYS A 87 -15.60 -0.31 5.60
CA LYS A 87 -16.09 -0.07 6.96
C LYS A 87 -15.50 1.21 7.55
N THR A 88 -14.21 1.44 7.36
CA THR A 88 -13.52 2.65 7.83
C THR A 88 -14.11 3.92 7.20
N VAL A 89 -14.29 3.94 5.88
CA VAL A 89 -14.89 5.10 5.20
C VAL A 89 -16.37 5.30 5.55
N SER A 90 -17.12 4.21 5.74
CA SER A 90 -18.53 4.28 6.19
C SER A 90 -18.65 4.91 7.58
N GLN A 91 -17.73 4.58 8.50
CA GLN A 91 -17.69 5.17 9.84
C GLN A 91 -17.32 6.66 9.82
N ALA A 92 -16.46 7.07 8.88
CA ALA A 92 -16.11 8.47 8.65
C ALA A 92 -17.21 9.28 7.93
N GLY A 93 -18.25 8.60 7.46
CA GLY A 93 -19.34 9.16 6.67
C GLY A 93 -19.00 9.13 5.18
N ASP A 94 -19.68 8.29 4.42
CA ASP A 94 -19.55 8.21 2.97
C ASP A 94 -20.92 8.42 2.31
N SER A 95 -21.03 9.43 1.44
CA SER A 95 -22.27 9.78 0.77
C SER A 95 -22.23 9.32 -0.69
N VAL A 96 -23.40 8.90 -1.18
CA VAL A 96 -23.58 8.56 -2.59
C VAL A 96 -23.36 9.79 -3.45
N VAL A 97 -22.55 9.65 -4.50
CA VAL A 97 -22.28 10.75 -5.45
C VAL A 97 -23.51 11.03 -6.29
N SER A 98 -23.98 12.28 -6.26
CA SER A 98 -25.14 12.70 -7.04
C SER A 98 -24.83 12.81 -8.53
N GLU A 99 -25.85 12.69 -9.38
CA GLU A 99 -25.71 12.91 -10.83
C GLU A 99 -25.24 14.35 -11.16
N GLY A 100 -25.59 15.33 -10.32
CA GLY A 100 -25.08 16.69 -10.42
C GLY A 100 -23.58 16.75 -10.23
N ALA A 101 -23.06 16.11 -9.16
CA ALA A 101 -21.63 16.04 -8.88
C ALA A 101 -20.86 15.28 -10.00
N ARG A 102 -21.43 14.20 -10.54
CA ARG A 102 -20.84 13.48 -11.69
C ARG A 102 -20.67 14.37 -12.92
N ARG A 103 -21.72 15.14 -13.26
CA ARG A 103 -21.64 16.11 -14.38
C ARG A 103 -20.59 17.19 -14.13
N GLN A 104 -20.57 17.78 -12.93
CA GLN A 104 -19.59 18.82 -12.57
C GLN A 104 -18.15 18.33 -12.63
N VAL A 105 -17.88 17.07 -12.21
CA VAL A 105 -16.55 16.47 -12.35
C VAL A 105 -16.18 16.26 -13.81
N ALA A 106 -17.11 15.75 -14.63
CA ALA A 106 -16.87 15.54 -16.06
C ALA A 106 -16.61 16.88 -16.80
N GLU A 107 -17.35 17.92 -16.49
CA GLU A 107 -17.14 19.27 -17.03
C GLU A 107 -15.78 19.83 -16.59
N ALA A 108 -15.43 19.71 -15.30
CA ALA A 108 -14.14 20.16 -14.79
C ALA A 108 -12.96 19.40 -15.43
N ALA A 109 -13.07 18.09 -15.62
CA ALA A 109 -12.05 17.30 -16.30
C ALA A 109 -11.91 17.64 -17.77
N HIS A 110 -13.02 17.93 -18.45
CA HIS A 110 -12.99 18.41 -19.84
C HIS A 110 -12.25 19.75 -19.97
N VAL A 111 -12.60 20.74 -19.13
CA VAL A 111 -11.94 22.04 -19.10
C VAL A 111 -10.45 21.90 -18.75
N ALA A 112 -10.13 21.06 -17.76
CA ALA A 112 -8.75 20.77 -17.38
C ALA A 112 -7.96 20.19 -18.55
N GLY A 113 -8.58 19.33 -19.35
CA GLY A 113 -7.99 18.79 -20.57
C GLY A 113 -7.56 19.87 -21.56
N LEU A 114 -8.46 20.82 -21.84
CA LEU A 114 -8.19 21.93 -22.75
C LEU A 114 -7.04 22.82 -22.25
N TRP A 115 -7.01 23.16 -20.96
CA TRP A 115 -5.94 24.00 -20.41
C TRP A 115 -4.58 23.29 -20.42
N LEU A 116 -4.57 21.98 -20.20
CA LEU A 116 -3.33 21.18 -20.23
C LEU A 116 -2.78 21.02 -21.66
N ASP A 117 -3.63 21.00 -22.70
CA ASP A 117 -3.17 20.93 -24.07
C ASP A 117 -2.30 22.14 -24.50
N GLU A 118 -2.42 23.26 -23.78
CA GLU A 118 -1.64 24.46 -24.03
C GLU A 118 -0.25 24.45 -23.36
N VAL A 119 -0.06 23.63 -22.32
CA VAL A 119 1.08 23.73 -21.40
C VAL A 119 1.93 22.45 -21.30
N THR A 120 1.55 21.36 -21.95
CA THR A 120 2.33 20.11 -21.99
C THR A 120 2.17 19.41 -23.34
N ILE A 121 3.24 18.71 -23.79
CA ILE A 121 3.19 17.88 -25.00
C ILE A 121 2.53 16.52 -24.75
N PHE A 122 2.28 16.17 -23.52
CA PHE A 122 1.64 14.89 -23.16
C PHE A 122 0.17 14.89 -23.55
N ALA A 123 -0.21 13.92 -24.39
CA ALA A 123 -1.57 13.79 -24.88
C ALA A 123 -2.57 13.48 -23.77
N SER A 124 -3.84 13.81 -24.02
CA SER A 124 -4.91 13.38 -23.12
C SER A 124 -4.98 11.86 -23.07
N ALA A 125 -5.02 11.30 -21.86
CA ALA A 125 -5.06 9.85 -21.67
C ALA A 125 -6.44 9.22 -22.02
N GLY A 126 -7.44 10.03 -22.32
CA GLY A 126 -8.79 9.60 -22.67
C GLY A 126 -9.87 10.56 -22.13
N THR A 127 -11.12 10.20 -22.36
CA THR A 127 -12.30 10.99 -21.95
C THR A 127 -13.04 10.40 -20.76
N ILE A 128 -12.57 9.30 -20.20
CA ILE A 128 -13.19 8.63 -19.06
C ILE A 128 -12.94 9.45 -17.80
N THR A 129 -14.03 9.78 -17.11
CA THR A 129 -13.97 10.52 -15.85
C THR A 129 -14.80 9.82 -14.78
N HIS A 130 -14.31 9.82 -13.56
CA HIS A 130 -15.01 9.29 -12.40
C HIS A 130 -15.22 10.36 -11.35
N ALA A 131 -16.46 10.47 -10.87
CA ALA A 131 -16.76 11.12 -9.61
C ALA A 131 -17.04 10.02 -8.60
N TRP A 132 -16.10 9.75 -7.72
CA TRP A 132 -16.15 8.64 -6.78
C TRP A 132 -16.56 9.07 -5.38
N SER A 133 -17.34 8.22 -4.71
CA SER A 133 -17.40 8.21 -3.27
C SER A 133 -16.07 7.65 -2.71
N ARG A 134 -15.88 7.75 -1.40
CA ARG A 134 -14.71 7.17 -0.74
C ARG A 134 -14.64 5.65 -0.92
N ALA A 135 -15.80 4.97 -0.83
CA ALA A 135 -15.89 3.53 -1.05
C ALA A 135 -15.58 3.15 -2.50
N GLU A 136 -16.09 3.89 -3.50
CA GLU A 136 -15.78 3.67 -4.92
C GLU A 136 -14.27 3.87 -5.19
N TRP A 137 -13.63 4.86 -4.53
CA TRP A 137 -12.17 5.03 -4.62
C TRP A 137 -11.42 3.83 -4.03
N VAL A 138 -11.84 3.32 -2.88
CA VAL A 138 -11.25 2.10 -2.29
C VAL A 138 -11.32 0.94 -3.28
N GLU A 139 -12.51 0.69 -3.85
CA GLU A 139 -12.72 -0.42 -4.80
C GLU A 139 -11.89 -0.24 -6.08
N GLY A 140 -11.87 0.96 -6.63
CA GLY A 140 -11.13 1.28 -7.87
C GLY A 140 -9.61 1.23 -7.72
N THR A 141 -9.07 1.46 -6.52
CA THR A 141 -7.63 1.51 -6.27
C THR A 141 -7.07 0.27 -5.56
N MET A 142 -7.89 -0.57 -4.95
CA MET A 142 -7.45 -1.75 -4.20
C MET A 142 -6.56 -2.71 -5.00
N PRO A 143 -6.79 -2.97 -6.30
CA PRO A 143 -5.88 -3.81 -7.10
C PRO A 143 -4.45 -3.25 -7.18
N ALA A 144 -4.29 -1.93 -7.28
CA ALA A 144 -2.98 -1.28 -7.28
C ALA A 144 -2.34 -1.35 -5.88
N TRP A 145 -3.11 -1.12 -4.82
CA TRP A 145 -2.64 -1.28 -3.44
C TRP A 145 -2.14 -2.69 -3.17
N ARG A 146 -2.89 -3.72 -3.59
CA ARG A 146 -2.42 -5.10 -3.50
C ARG A 146 -1.03 -5.26 -4.11
N THR A 147 -0.86 -4.81 -5.36
CA THR A 147 0.42 -4.93 -6.09
C THR A 147 1.58 -4.23 -5.36
N LEU A 148 1.30 -3.10 -4.68
CA LEU A 148 2.29 -2.34 -3.92
C LEU A 148 2.67 -3.00 -2.60
N VAL A 149 1.70 -3.57 -1.85
CA VAL A 149 1.94 -4.08 -0.51
C VAL A 149 2.31 -5.56 -0.47
N GLU A 150 1.94 -6.34 -1.50
CA GLU A 150 2.21 -7.78 -1.59
C GLU A 150 3.71 -8.13 -1.43
N PRO A 151 4.67 -7.42 -2.06
CA PRO A 151 6.09 -7.67 -1.84
C PRO A 151 6.55 -7.45 -0.39
N VAL A 152 5.94 -6.48 0.29
CA VAL A 152 6.24 -6.18 1.70
C VAL A 152 5.72 -7.30 2.61
N ALA A 153 4.47 -7.71 2.39
CA ALA A 153 3.86 -8.83 3.13
C ALA A 153 4.66 -10.13 2.94
N GLN A 154 5.11 -10.41 1.71
CA GLN A 154 5.99 -11.55 1.41
C GLN A 154 7.33 -11.44 2.14
N GLY A 155 7.98 -10.27 2.11
CA GLY A 155 9.25 -10.03 2.78
C GLY A 155 9.16 -10.25 4.30
N VAL A 156 8.12 -9.70 4.93
CA VAL A 156 7.87 -9.87 6.36
C VAL A 156 7.54 -11.33 6.70
N GLY A 157 6.67 -11.98 5.92
CA GLY A 157 6.32 -13.39 6.09
C GLY A 157 7.54 -14.30 5.98
N ALA A 158 8.39 -14.09 4.97
CA ALA A 158 9.63 -14.85 4.79
C ALA A 158 10.62 -14.65 5.96
N ALA A 159 10.72 -13.42 6.46
CA ALA A 159 11.60 -13.12 7.60
C ALA A 159 11.10 -13.77 8.90
N ILE A 160 9.78 -13.74 9.18
CA ILE A 160 9.16 -14.44 10.33
C ILE A 160 9.36 -15.96 10.22
N GLY A 161 9.04 -16.53 9.05
CA GLY A 161 9.22 -17.97 8.80
C GLY A 161 10.69 -18.42 8.91
N GLY A 162 11.63 -17.57 8.47
CA GLY A 162 13.08 -17.80 8.63
C GLY A 162 13.51 -17.81 10.09
N ALA A 163 13.06 -16.81 10.86
CA ALA A 163 13.36 -16.73 12.29
C ALA A 163 12.79 -17.92 13.07
N MET A 164 11.55 -18.33 12.76
CA MET A 164 10.92 -19.49 13.40
C MET A 164 11.65 -20.80 13.08
N ARG A 165 12.08 -21.00 11.81
CA ARG A 165 12.88 -22.17 11.42
C ARG A 165 14.23 -22.20 12.13
N ALA A 166 14.94 -21.08 12.25
CA ALA A 166 16.19 -20.97 13.00
C ALA A 166 16.01 -21.32 14.48
N GLN A 167 14.93 -20.81 15.12
CA GLN A 167 14.59 -21.12 16.50
C GLN A 167 14.34 -22.61 16.72
N ILE A 168 13.60 -23.26 15.82
CA ILE A 168 13.31 -24.70 15.93
C ILE A 168 14.55 -25.55 15.68
N GLN A 169 15.45 -25.15 14.79
CA GLN A 169 16.73 -25.81 14.60
C GLN A 169 17.60 -25.74 15.87
N GLN A 170 17.64 -24.58 16.55
CA GLN A 170 18.34 -24.43 17.82
C GLN A 170 17.73 -25.30 18.94
N LEU A 171 16.38 -25.38 18.98
CA LEU A 171 15.66 -26.23 19.94
C LEU A 171 15.85 -27.73 19.64
N GLY A 172 16.06 -28.14 18.36
CA GLY A 172 16.31 -29.53 17.95
C GLY A 172 17.71 -30.05 18.36
N GLU A 173 18.67 -29.16 18.55
CA GLU A 173 20.00 -29.49 19.06
C GLU A 173 20.06 -29.52 20.60
N GLY A 174 19.08 -28.99 21.30
CA GLY A 174 18.99 -28.95 22.76
C GLY A 174 17.57 -29.29 23.21
N ALA A 175 17.32 -30.57 23.46
CA ALA A 175 16.12 -31.16 24.07
C ALA A 175 14.95 -30.22 24.32
N LEU A 176 13.91 -30.27 23.44
CA LEU A 176 12.56 -29.81 23.78
C LEU A 176 12.15 -30.47 25.10
N PRO A 177 11.49 -29.76 26.04
CA PRO A 177 10.97 -30.37 27.25
C PRO A 177 10.14 -31.61 26.90
N GLU A 178 10.44 -32.76 27.53
CA GLU A 178 9.66 -33.98 27.37
C GLU A 178 8.17 -33.66 27.65
N GLY A 179 7.31 -33.88 26.64
CA GLY A 179 5.88 -33.63 26.76
C GLY A 179 5.30 -32.51 25.85
N MET A 180 6.15 -31.74 25.16
CA MET A 180 5.66 -30.67 24.25
C MET A 180 5.35 -31.18 22.82
N LEU A 181 5.86 -32.36 22.47
CA LEU A 181 5.55 -33.04 21.21
C LEU A 181 5.00 -34.44 21.51
N PRO A 182 4.01 -34.91 20.74
CA PRO A 182 3.59 -36.30 20.79
C PRO A 182 4.81 -37.20 20.53
N ALA A 183 4.95 -38.30 21.28
CA ALA A 183 6.07 -39.22 21.15
C ALA A 183 6.19 -39.72 19.71
N GLY A 184 7.27 -39.34 19.03
CA GLY A 184 7.54 -39.74 17.63
C GLY A 184 7.12 -38.74 16.58
N ALA A 185 6.63 -37.55 16.94
CA ALA A 185 6.31 -36.48 15.96
C ALA A 185 7.59 -35.86 15.40
N ASP A 186 7.67 -35.78 14.08
CA ASP A 186 8.76 -35.10 13.38
C ASP A 186 8.52 -33.58 13.46
N PRO A 187 9.40 -32.79 14.08
CA PRO A 187 9.26 -31.33 14.15
C PRO A 187 9.11 -30.67 12.78
N ALA A 188 9.76 -31.24 11.73
CA ALA A 188 9.66 -30.72 10.37
C ALA A 188 8.26 -30.96 9.75
N ALA A 189 7.62 -32.09 10.07
CA ALA A 189 6.26 -32.38 9.61
C ALA A 189 5.21 -31.47 10.28
N LEU A 190 5.38 -31.16 11.56
CA LEU A 190 4.54 -30.21 12.28
C LEU A 190 4.67 -28.80 11.72
N LEU A 191 5.89 -28.36 11.41
CA LEU A 191 6.13 -27.07 10.75
C LEU A 191 5.41 -26.98 9.41
N GLY A 192 5.52 -28.03 8.58
CA GLY A 192 4.82 -28.08 7.29
C GLY A 192 3.29 -28.00 7.39
N GLN A 193 2.71 -28.40 8.52
CA GLN A 193 1.27 -28.25 8.78
C GLN A 193 0.90 -26.87 9.33
N LEU A 194 1.79 -26.24 10.10
CA LEU A 194 1.57 -24.91 10.69
C LEU A 194 1.86 -23.77 9.70
N GLU A 195 2.79 -23.96 8.76
CA GLU A 195 3.23 -22.93 7.80
C GLU A 195 2.04 -22.33 7.01
N PRO A 196 1.11 -23.13 6.40
CA PRO A 196 -0.05 -22.56 5.70
C PRO A 196 -1.02 -21.81 6.62
N MET A 197 -1.13 -22.23 7.89
CA MET A 197 -1.96 -21.56 8.87
C MET A 197 -1.36 -20.20 9.26
N LEU A 198 -0.06 -20.15 9.49
CA LEU A 198 0.67 -18.91 9.80
C LEU A 198 0.66 -17.93 8.62
N GLU A 199 0.78 -18.42 7.39
CA GLU A 199 0.67 -17.61 6.18
C GLU A 199 -0.71 -16.96 6.06
N ARG A 200 -1.79 -17.71 6.26
CA ARG A 200 -3.16 -17.18 6.25
C ARG A 200 -3.40 -16.17 7.35
N MET A 201 -2.93 -16.45 8.57
CA MET A 201 -3.04 -15.50 9.69
C MET A 201 -2.27 -14.22 9.39
N SER A 202 -1.06 -14.31 8.88
CA SER A 202 -0.24 -13.18 8.46
C SER A 202 -0.94 -12.39 7.35
N GLY A 203 -1.43 -13.07 6.30
CA GLY A 203 -2.16 -12.45 5.21
C GLY A 203 -3.44 -11.72 5.65
N SER A 204 -4.16 -12.27 6.62
CA SER A 204 -5.34 -11.62 7.20
C SER A 204 -4.96 -10.39 8.04
N MET A 205 -3.89 -10.48 8.81
CA MET A 205 -3.38 -9.36 9.61
C MET A 205 -2.90 -8.20 8.74
N PHE A 206 -2.16 -8.52 7.66
CA PHE A 206 -1.80 -7.55 6.63
C PHE A 206 -3.01 -6.97 5.93
N GLY A 207 -4.00 -7.79 5.59
CA GLY A 207 -5.27 -7.34 5.01
C GLY A 207 -5.99 -6.32 5.87
N LEU A 208 -6.07 -6.54 7.18
CA LEU A 208 -6.64 -5.57 8.13
C LEU A 208 -5.87 -4.26 8.16
N GLN A 209 -4.54 -4.30 8.22
CA GLN A 209 -3.69 -3.11 8.24
C GLN A 209 -3.82 -2.31 6.94
N VAL A 210 -3.77 -2.99 5.78
CA VAL A 210 -3.98 -2.37 4.46
C VAL A 210 -5.35 -1.73 4.40
N GLY A 211 -6.40 -2.44 4.83
CA GLY A 211 -7.75 -1.93 4.83
C GLY A 211 -7.92 -0.67 5.69
N GLN A 212 -7.37 -0.66 6.90
CA GLN A 212 -7.40 0.52 7.77
C GLN A 212 -6.67 1.71 7.15
N ALA A 213 -5.47 1.49 6.61
CA ALA A 213 -4.65 2.52 6.03
C ALA A 213 -5.26 3.10 4.75
N VAL A 214 -5.74 2.24 3.83
CA VAL A 214 -6.41 2.66 2.58
C VAL A 214 -7.74 3.34 2.88
N GLY A 215 -8.50 2.87 3.87
CA GLY A 215 -9.74 3.52 4.30
C GLY A 215 -9.50 4.91 4.91
N ALA A 216 -8.48 5.07 5.74
CA ALA A 216 -8.08 6.36 6.28
C ALA A 216 -7.62 7.32 5.16
N LEU A 217 -6.86 6.81 4.19
CA LEU A 217 -6.43 7.58 3.03
C LEU A 217 -7.61 8.03 2.16
N ALA A 218 -8.59 7.16 1.91
CA ALA A 218 -9.79 7.46 1.16
C ALA A 218 -10.63 8.59 1.80
N ALA A 219 -10.58 8.72 3.12
CA ALA A 219 -11.27 9.79 3.84
C ALA A 219 -10.68 11.17 3.59
N GLU A 220 -9.41 11.24 3.19
CA GLU A 220 -8.68 12.50 3.04
C GLU A 220 -8.33 12.83 1.57
N THR A 221 -8.12 11.84 0.70
CA THR A 221 -7.70 12.06 -0.70
C THR A 221 -8.77 12.73 -1.53
N VAL A 222 -8.40 13.66 -2.40
CA VAL A 222 -9.35 14.43 -3.25
C VAL A 222 -9.45 13.90 -4.68
N SER A 223 -8.48 13.05 -5.10
CA SER A 223 -8.44 12.51 -6.47
C SER A 223 -7.88 11.09 -6.54
N GLY A 224 -8.05 10.45 -7.69
CA GLY A 224 -7.66 9.04 -7.90
C GLY A 224 -6.20 8.76 -7.68
N THR A 225 -5.32 9.69 -8.09
CA THR A 225 -3.86 9.53 -8.07
C THR A 225 -3.14 10.55 -7.20
N GLU A 226 -3.83 11.22 -6.27
CA GLU A 226 -3.26 12.29 -5.43
C GLU A 226 -1.99 11.88 -4.68
N VAL A 227 -1.85 10.62 -4.35
CA VAL A 227 -0.67 10.08 -3.66
C VAL A 227 0.60 10.01 -4.53
N GLY A 228 0.50 10.41 -5.79
CA GLY A 228 1.63 10.38 -6.74
C GLY A 228 1.89 8.99 -7.35
N LEU A 229 0.96 8.06 -7.23
CA LEU A 229 1.04 6.70 -7.78
C LEU A 229 -0.05 6.44 -8.82
N PRO A 230 0.21 5.59 -9.84
CA PRO A 230 -0.77 5.21 -10.86
C PRO A 230 -1.78 4.19 -10.30
N LEU A 231 -2.66 4.63 -9.39
CA LEU A 231 -3.60 3.75 -8.69
C LEU A 231 -4.84 3.40 -9.53
N VAL A 232 -5.17 4.22 -10.53
CA VAL A 232 -6.37 4.09 -11.37
C VAL A 232 -6.02 3.33 -12.65
N ALA A 233 -6.55 2.12 -12.79
CA ALA A 233 -6.13 1.19 -13.85
C ALA A 233 -6.52 1.64 -15.27
N ASP A 234 -7.66 2.33 -15.43
CA ASP A 234 -8.21 2.77 -16.73
C ASP A 234 -7.66 4.13 -17.19
N ARG A 235 -6.69 4.69 -16.47
CA ARG A 235 -6.09 6.00 -16.75
C ARG A 235 -7.13 7.13 -16.87
N SER A 236 -8.20 7.03 -16.09
CA SER A 236 -9.25 8.05 -16.01
C SER A 236 -8.92 9.16 -15.03
N VAL A 237 -9.51 10.31 -15.24
CA VAL A 237 -9.50 11.41 -14.27
C VAL A 237 -10.57 11.13 -13.21
N ALA A 238 -10.16 10.93 -11.98
CA ALA A 238 -11.04 10.61 -10.87
C ALA A 238 -10.98 11.69 -9.77
N LEU A 239 -12.11 12.24 -9.37
CA LEU A 239 -12.22 13.15 -8.22
C LEU A 239 -13.18 12.57 -7.18
N LEU A 240 -12.96 12.91 -5.90
CA LEU A 240 -13.84 12.61 -4.79
C LEU A 240 -14.57 13.91 -4.37
N PRO A 241 -15.80 14.17 -4.88
CA PRO A 241 -16.49 15.45 -4.65
C PRO A 241 -16.61 15.83 -3.18
N ALA A 242 -16.97 14.88 -2.30
CA ALA A 242 -17.10 15.14 -0.87
C ALA A 242 -15.79 15.61 -0.22
N ASN A 243 -14.65 15.07 -0.67
CA ASN A 243 -13.33 15.46 -0.14
C ASN A 243 -12.85 16.79 -0.75
N VAL A 244 -13.22 17.09 -2.01
CA VAL A 244 -12.98 18.40 -2.62
C VAL A 244 -13.77 19.48 -1.89
N GLU A 245 -15.03 19.22 -1.53
CA GLU A 245 -15.87 20.13 -0.72
C GLU A 245 -15.24 20.34 0.67
N ALA A 246 -14.86 19.27 1.35
CA ALA A 246 -14.20 19.36 2.65
C ALA A 246 -12.86 20.12 2.59
N PHE A 247 -12.08 19.97 1.51
CA PHE A 247 -10.86 20.76 1.30
C PHE A 247 -11.16 22.24 1.09
N ALA A 248 -12.26 22.57 0.42
CA ALA A 248 -12.67 23.96 0.18
C ALA A 248 -13.16 24.67 1.44
N GLU A 249 -13.60 23.93 2.46
CA GLU A 249 -14.07 24.50 3.72
C GLU A 249 -12.99 25.38 4.37
N GLY A 250 -13.38 26.61 4.70
CA GLY A 250 -12.50 27.58 5.37
C GLY A 250 -11.49 28.28 4.46
N LEU A 251 -11.38 27.92 3.16
CA LEU A 251 -10.49 28.63 2.24
C LEU A 251 -11.06 29.96 1.75
N GLY A 252 -12.39 30.13 1.78
CA GLY A 252 -13.04 31.30 1.21
C GLY A 252 -12.94 31.39 -0.32
N ILE A 253 -12.68 30.28 -0.98
CA ILE A 253 -12.54 30.14 -2.44
C ILE A 253 -13.80 29.41 -2.97
N ASP A 254 -14.27 29.84 -4.12
CA ASP A 254 -15.40 29.23 -4.81
C ASP A 254 -15.14 27.74 -5.10
N LEU A 255 -16.10 26.86 -4.81
CA LEU A 255 -15.96 25.42 -4.93
C LEU A 255 -15.67 24.96 -6.38
N ASP A 256 -16.21 25.67 -7.38
CA ASP A 256 -15.95 25.33 -8.78
C ASP A 256 -14.47 25.59 -9.15
N GLN A 257 -13.85 26.64 -8.59
CA GLN A 257 -12.41 26.88 -8.76
C GLN A 257 -11.59 25.79 -8.10
N VAL A 258 -11.96 25.36 -6.89
CA VAL A 258 -11.28 24.27 -6.17
C VAL A 258 -11.37 22.96 -6.99
N ARG A 259 -12.57 22.64 -7.50
CA ARG A 259 -12.81 21.46 -8.33
C ARG A 259 -11.99 21.47 -9.62
N LEU A 260 -12.00 22.58 -10.34
CA LEU A 260 -11.21 22.78 -11.56
C LEU A 260 -9.70 22.62 -11.27
N TYR A 261 -9.22 23.22 -10.19
CA TYR A 261 -7.82 23.11 -9.81
C TYR A 261 -7.39 21.66 -9.56
N PHE A 262 -8.20 20.88 -8.82
CA PHE A 262 -7.91 19.46 -8.61
C PHE A 262 -8.09 18.61 -9.87
N ALA A 263 -9.05 18.96 -10.74
CA ALA A 263 -9.21 18.31 -12.02
C ALA A 263 -7.96 18.49 -12.92
N VAL A 264 -7.39 19.71 -12.94
CA VAL A 264 -6.13 19.98 -13.67
C VAL A 264 -4.98 19.15 -13.10
N ARG A 265 -4.80 19.12 -11.78
CA ARG A 265 -3.72 18.33 -11.15
C ARG A 265 -3.87 16.85 -11.41
N GLU A 266 -5.08 16.32 -11.31
CA GLU A 266 -5.35 14.91 -11.57
C GLU A 266 -5.14 14.56 -13.04
N ALA A 267 -5.68 15.37 -13.97
CA ALA A 267 -5.51 15.16 -15.40
C ALA A 267 -4.02 15.23 -15.81
N ALA A 268 -3.23 16.13 -15.19
CA ALA A 268 -1.78 16.20 -15.42
C ALA A 268 -1.07 14.90 -15.01
N ARG A 269 -1.38 14.33 -13.81
CA ARG A 269 -0.79 13.04 -13.38
C ARG A 269 -1.19 11.90 -14.29
N VAL A 270 -2.47 11.84 -14.67
CA VAL A 270 -2.98 10.78 -15.55
C VAL A 270 -2.28 10.82 -16.91
N ARG A 271 -2.07 12.02 -17.47
CA ARG A 271 -1.28 12.20 -18.71
C ARG A 271 0.16 11.72 -18.53
N LEU A 272 0.81 12.15 -17.44
CA LEU A 272 2.19 11.74 -17.12
C LEU A 272 2.32 10.21 -17.05
N PHE A 273 1.44 9.55 -16.28
CA PHE A 273 1.47 8.09 -16.17
C PHE A 273 1.11 7.35 -17.46
N ALA A 274 0.34 7.98 -18.35
CA ALA A 274 0.00 7.42 -19.65
C ALA A 274 1.18 7.50 -20.64
N GLU A 275 1.89 8.64 -20.67
CA GLU A 275 2.96 8.94 -21.62
C GLU A 275 4.34 8.47 -21.12
N VAL A 276 4.51 8.24 -19.82
CA VAL A 276 5.76 7.78 -19.19
C VAL A 276 5.62 6.35 -18.65
N PRO A 277 5.59 5.32 -19.54
CA PRO A 277 5.23 3.96 -19.14
C PRO A 277 6.24 3.29 -18.20
N TRP A 278 7.46 3.82 -18.10
CA TRP A 278 8.49 3.27 -17.23
C TRP A 278 8.36 3.69 -15.76
N ILE A 279 7.68 4.82 -15.45
CA ILE A 279 7.67 5.37 -14.07
C ILE A 279 6.92 4.48 -13.08
N GLY A 280 5.78 3.91 -13.46
CA GLY A 280 5.02 2.99 -12.63
C GLY A 280 5.82 1.73 -12.23
N PRO A 281 6.41 1.00 -13.21
CA PRO A 281 7.31 -0.11 -12.93
C PRO A 281 8.52 0.24 -12.06
N GLN A 282 9.12 1.42 -12.21
CA GLN A 282 10.25 1.87 -11.40
C GLN A 282 9.84 2.16 -9.94
N LEU A 283 8.69 2.80 -9.74
CA LEU A 283 8.11 2.99 -8.41
C LEU A 283 7.87 1.64 -7.72
N LEU A 284 7.27 0.68 -8.43
CA LEU A 284 7.01 -0.65 -7.90
C LEU A 284 8.30 -1.44 -7.64
N ALA A 285 9.31 -1.30 -8.49
CA ALA A 285 10.62 -1.91 -8.28
C ALA A 285 11.30 -1.36 -7.01
N ALA A 286 11.24 -0.05 -6.78
CA ALA A 286 11.78 0.56 -5.58
C ALA A 286 11.09 0.03 -4.30
N VAL A 287 9.77 -0.17 -4.33
CA VAL A 287 9.03 -0.80 -3.22
C VAL A 287 9.48 -2.25 -3.00
N ARG A 288 9.64 -3.04 -4.07
CA ARG A 288 10.12 -4.43 -3.98
C ARG A 288 11.54 -4.53 -3.42
N ASP A 289 12.44 -3.66 -3.88
CA ASP A 289 13.83 -3.64 -3.41
C ASP A 289 13.90 -3.26 -1.93
N TYR A 290 13.04 -2.33 -1.48
CA TYR A 290 12.90 -2.00 -0.07
C TYR A 290 12.40 -3.20 0.73
N ALA A 291 11.34 -3.87 0.25
CA ALA A 291 10.74 -5.01 0.91
C ALA A 291 11.68 -6.23 0.98
N GLY A 292 12.39 -6.52 -0.11
CA GLY A 292 13.34 -7.64 -0.19
C GLY A 292 14.56 -7.50 0.74
N ALA A 293 14.82 -6.30 1.22
CA ALA A 293 15.90 -6.02 2.18
C ALA A 293 15.41 -5.96 3.64
N ILE A 294 14.14 -6.33 3.93
CA ILE A 294 13.61 -6.44 5.29
C ILE A 294 14.25 -7.66 5.95
N THR A 295 14.99 -7.42 7.03
CA THR A 295 15.56 -8.47 7.88
C THR A 295 14.97 -8.33 9.29
N ILE A 296 14.59 -9.44 9.89
CA ILE A 296 14.15 -9.46 11.29
C ILE A 296 15.38 -9.71 12.15
N ASP A 297 15.64 -8.80 13.07
CA ASP A 297 16.70 -8.96 14.09
C ASP A 297 16.13 -9.83 15.23
N THR A 298 16.39 -11.12 15.16
CA THR A 298 15.95 -12.12 16.14
C THR A 298 16.50 -11.84 17.53
N ASP A 299 17.73 -11.32 17.65
CA ASP A 299 18.39 -11.04 18.92
C ASP A 299 17.69 -9.88 19.66
N ARG A 300 17.21 -8.88 18.91
CA ARG A 300 16.41 -7.78 19.47
C ARG A 300 15.02 -8.24 19.92
N ILE A 301 14.40 -9.15 19.18
CA ILE A 301 13.10 -9.73 19.57
C ILE A 301 13.28 -10.52 20.87
N GLU A 302 14.31 -11.35 20.95
CA GLU A 302 14.59 -12.13 22.15
C GLU A 302 14.86 -11.22 23.37
N THR A 303 15.63 -10.15 23.19
CA THR A 303 15.87 -9.13 24.22
C THR A 303 14.59 -8.43 24.65
N ALA A 304 13.72 -8.07 23.68
CA ALA A 304 12.43 -7.44 23.97
C ALA A 304 11.48 -8.38 24.72
N LEU A 305 11.41 -9.64 24.31
CA LEU A 305 10.60 -10.66 25.00
C LEU A 305 11.09 -10.95 26.42
N GLN A 306 12.41 -10.92 26.64
CA GLN A 306 12.99 -11.08 27.99
C GLN A 306 12.71 -9.87 28.90
N SER A 307 12.42 -8.71 28.34
CA SER A 307 12.14 -7.47 29.09
C SER A 307 10.66 -7.25 29.47
N VAL A 308 9.75 -8.10 28.95
CA VAL A 308 8.29 -7.99 29.15
C VAL A 308 7.77 -9.19 29.93
N ASP A 309 6.82 -8.96 30.84
CA ASP A 309 6.14 -10.05 31.56
C ASP A 309 5.36 -10.91 30.53
N PRO A 310 5.62 -12.22 30.45
CA PRO A 310 4.95 -13.12 29.51
C PRO A 310 3.41 -13.17 29.68
N THR A 311 2.90 -12.72 30.82
CA THR A 311 1.46 -12.68 31.13
C THR A 311 0.78 -11.39 30.68
N ASP A 312 1.56 -10.34 30.34
CA ASP A 312 1.03 -9.07 29.86
C ASP A 312 0.99 -9.05 28.32
N VAL A 313 -0.16 -9.51 27.79
CA VAL A 313 -0.39 -9.62 26.33
C VAL A 313 -0.31 -8.27 25.63
N GLU A 314 -0.73 -7.19 26.28
CA GLU A 314 -0.75 -5.85 25.69
C GLU A 314 0.67 -5.25 25.61
N ALA A 315 1.47 -5.45 26.66
CA ALA A 315 2.88 -5.07 26.67
C ALA A 315 3.71 -5.93 25.67
N LEU A 316 3.40 -7.23 25.55
CA LEU A 316 4.02 -8.13 24.59
C LEU A 316 3.70 -7.70 23.14
N GLN A 317 2.45 -7.38 22.86
CA GLN A 317 2.01 -6.92 21.53
C GLN A 317 2.64 -5.56 21.17
N SER A 318 2.72 -4.64 22.13
CA SER A 318 3.37 -3.34 21.96
C SER A 318 4.87 -3.47 21.73
N ALA A 319 5.56 -4.33 22.49
CA ALA A 319 6.99 -4.59 22.33
C ALA A 319 7.30 -5.23 20.97
N LEU A 320 6.49 -6.20 20.53
CA LEU A 320 6.63 -6.83 19.22
C LEU A 320 6.37 -5.83 18.07
N GLN A 321 5.30 -5.04 18.14
CA GLN A 321 4.99 -4.04 17.10
C GLN A 321 6.06 -2.93 17.02
N GLY A 322 6.61 -2.49 18.15
CA GLY A 322 7.61 -1.44 18.20
C GLY A 322 9.00 -1.86 17.74
N GLN A 323 9.39 -3.11 17.92
CA GLN A 323 10.73 -3.62 17.64
C GLN A 323 10.85 -4.34 16.28
N LEU A 324 9.78 -5.03 15.84
CA LEU A 324 9.75 -5.76 14.57
C LEU A 324 9.88 -4.84 13.35
N PHE A 325 9.38 -3.61 13.44
CA PHE A 325 9.24 -2.71 12.29
C PHE A 325 10.18 -1.48 12.31
N ARG A 326 11.18 -1.45 13.20
CA ARG A 326 12.19 -0.38 13.28
C ARG A 326 13.63 -0.86 13.40
N PRO A 327 14.13 -1.72 12.51
CA PRO A 327 15.57 -1.83 12.31
C PRO A 327 16.04 -0.55 11.60
N GLU A 328 17.26 -0.11 11.87
CA GLU A 328 17.87 0.91 11.02
C GLU A 328 17.89 0.41 9.57
N PRO A 329 17.36 1.18 8.61
CA PRO A 329 17.30 0.73 7.22
C PRO A 329 18.67 0.30 6.72
N SER A 330 18.76 -0.87 6.09
CA SER A 330 19.98 -1.34 5.45
C SER A 330 20.45 -0.36 4.36
N PRO A 331 21.71 -0.40 3.90
CA PRO A 331 22.15 0.43 2.77
C PRO A 331 21.27 0.23 1.52
N GLY A 332 20.82 -1.00 1.24
CA GLY A 332 19.91 -1.31 0.15
C GLY A 332 18.53 -0.68 0.33
N GLN A 333 17.97 -0.75 1.53
CA GLN A 333 16.71 -0.10 1.86
C GLN A 333 16.80 1.43 1.72
N ARG A 334 17.89 2.05 2.20
CA ARG A 334 18.10 3.51 2.03
C ARG A 334 18.17 3.89 0.55
N ALA A 335 18.88 3.10 -0.28
CA ALA A 335 18.94 3.36 -1.71
C ALA A 335 17.58 3.22 -2.41
N ALA A 336 16.80 2.19 -2.06
CA ALA A 336 15.45 1.99 -2.58
C ALA A 336 14.49 3.09 -2.15
N LEU A 337 14.55 3.51 -0.88
CA LEU A 337 13.78 4.64 -0.35
C LEU A 337 14.14 5.95 -1.07
N THR A 338 15.42 6.25 -1.25
CA THR A 338 15.87 7.45 -1.97
C THR A 338 15.33 7.46 -3.41
N ARG A 339 15.33 6.33 -4.11
CA ARG A 339 14.75 6.25 -5.47
C ARG A 339 13.25 6.51 -5.45
N LEU A 340 12.53 5.89 -4.53
CA LEU A 340 11.08 6.07 -4.40
C LEU A 340 10.73 7.53 -4.09
N GLU A 341 11.40 8.15 -3.11
CA GLU A 341 11.22 9.56 -2.77
C GLU A 341 11.54 10.48 -3.96
N THR A 342 12.60 10.18 -4.72
CA THR A 342 12.99 10.96 -5.88
C THR A 342 11.91 10.89 -6.98
N TYR A 343 11.45 9.69 -7.34
CA TYR A 343 10.42 9.55 -8.37
C TYR A 343 9.09 10.20 -7.96
N LEU A 344 8.67 10.04 -6.72
CA LEU A 344 7.46 10.70 -6.21
C LEU A 344 7.62 12.23 -6.22
N ALA A 345 8.79 12.74 -5.84
CA ALA A 345 9.08 14.17 -5.88
C ALA A 345 9.08 14.70 -7.32
N LEU A 346 9.66 13.97 -8.26
CA LEU A 346 9.68 14.35 -9.67
C LEU A 346 8.26 14.39 -10.25
N VAL A 347 7.43 13.36 -10.02
CA VAL A 347 6.03 13.31 -10.46
C VAL A 347 5.27 14.52 -9.94
N GLU A 348 5.31 14.74 -8.64
CA GLU A 348 4.52 15.80 -8.02
C GLU A 348 5.06 17.20 -8.30
N GLY A 349 6.39 17.35 -8.42
CA GLY A 349 7.02 18.61 -8.83
C GLY A 349 6.63 19.00 -10.25
N TRP A 350 6.62 18.03 -11.18
CA TRP A 350 6.15 18.26 -12.55
C TRP A 350 4.67 18.65 -12.57
N VAL A 351 3.83 17.92 -11.85
CA VAL A 351 2.39 18.24 -11.73
C VAL A 351 2.17 19.63 -11.15
N ASP A 352 2.97 20.05 -10.17
CA ASP A 352 2.86 21.39 -9.56
C ASP A 352 3.15 22.49 -10.59
N VAL A 353 4.23 22.34 -11.37
CA VAL A 353 4.60 23.30 -12.42
C VAL A 353 3.55 23.34 -13.53
N VAL A 354 3.14 22.18 -14.05
CA VAL A 354 2.16 22.11 -15.17
C VAL A 354 0.80 22.63 -14.75
N ALA A 355 0.34 22.26 -13.54
CA ALA A 355 -0.94 22.76 -13.02
C ALA A 355 -0.92 24.29 -12.79
N ASP A 356 0.19 24.82 -12.27
CA ASP A 356 0.38 26.26 -12.11
C ASP A 356 0.28 26.99 -13.49
N ARG A 357 0.95 26.49 -14.51
CA ARG A 357 0.89 27.05 -15.87
C ARG A 357 -0.53 26.98 -16.45
N ALA A 358 -1.20 25.84 -16.31
CA ALA A 358 -2.54 25.63 -16.84
C ALA A 358 -3.60 26.49 -16.15
N THR A 359 -3.44 26.78 -14.84
CA THR A 359 -4.49 27.46 -14.06
C THR A 359 -4.29 28.97 -13.89
N ARG A 360 -3.04 29.47 -13.96
CA ARG A 360 -2.71 30.89 -13.67
C ARG A 360 -3.48 31.90 -14.50
N GLY A 361 -3.74 31.60 -15.76
CA GLY A 361 -4.50 32.49 -16.67
C GLY A 361 -6.02 32.41 -16.52
N HIS A 362 -6.52 31.39 -15.84
CA HIS A 362 -7.94 31.01 -15.83
C HIS A 362 -8.57 31.05 -14.45
N LEU A 363 -7.83 30.74 -13.39
CA LEU A 363 -8.33 30.74 -12.02
C LEU A 363 -7.75 31.92 -11.22
N PRO A 364 -8.59 32.88 -10.80
CA PRO A 364 -8.13 34.02 -10.01
C PRO A 364 -7.45 33.64 -8.69
N GLN A 365 -7.79 32.48 -8.13
CA GLN A 365 -7.29 31.98 -6.85
C GLN A 365 -6.25 30.84 -6.99
N SER A 366 -5.67 30.64 -8.19
CA SER A 366 -4.74 29.55 -8.47
C SER A 366 -3.54 29.55 -7.50
N ASP A 367 -2.92 30.70 -7.23
CA ASP A 367 -1.80 30.81 -6.31
C ASP A 367 -2.16 30.41 -4.88
N ALA A 368 -3.34 30.82 -4.39
CA ALA A 368 -3.85 30.47 -3.07
C ALA A 368 -4.14 28.97 -2.96
N LEU A 369 -4.71 28.37 -4.01
CA LEU A 369 -4.95 26.93 -4.09
C LEU A 369 -3.64 26.13 -4.11
N GLY A 370 -2.66 26.56 -4.90
CA GLY A 370 -1.33 25.97 -4.93
C GLY A 370 -0.67 25.99 -3.56
N GLU A 371 -0.74 27.13 -2.85
CA GLU A 371 -0.20 27.24 -1.51
C GLU A 371 -0.95 26.37 -0.50
N ALA A 372 -2.28 26.27 -0.57
CA ALA A 372 -3.07 25.39 0.30
C ALA A 372 -2.69 23.92 0.13
N VAL A 373 -2.51 23.48 -1.13
CA VAL A 373 -2.05 22.09 -1.43
C VAL A 373 -0.62 21.86 -0.91
N ARG A 374 0.30 22.81 -1.10
CA ARG A 374 1.68 22.70 -0.58
C ARG A 374 1.71 22.63 0.94
N ARG A 375 0.89 23.43 1.64
CA ARG A 375 0.79 23.36 3.12
C ARG A 375 0.25 22.03 3.59
N ARG A 376 -0.83 21.53 2.98
CA ARG A 376 -1.40 20.23 3.32
C ARG A 376 -0.36 19.10 3.22
N ARG A 377 0.48 19.12 2.19
CA ARG A 377 1.56 18.16 2.02
C ARG A 377 2.70 18.34 3.01
N ALA A 378 3.06 19.58 3.34
CA ALA A 378 4.15 19.89 4.28
C ALA A 378 3.83 19.45 5.73
N THR A 379 2.54 19.33 6.09
CA THR A 379 2.09 18.86 7.41
C THR A 379 1.98 17.34 7.54
N GLY A 380 2.46 16.59 6.56
CA GLY A 380 2.32 15.14 6.48
C GLY A 380 0.97 14.76 5.86
N GLY A 381 0.95 14.72 4.55
CA GLY A 381 -0.26 14.37 3.79
C GLY A 381 -0.76 12.94 4.07
N PRO A 382 -1.98 12.61 3.62
CA PRO A 382 -2.57 11.29 3.82
C PRO A 382 -1.67 10.14 3.33
N ALA A 383 -1.03 10.34 2.18
CA ALA A 383 -0.13 9.36 1.59
C ALA A 383 1.05 9.01 2.50
N GLU A 384 1.68 10.00 3.13
CA GLU A 384 2.86 9.80 3.98
C GLU A 384 2.53 8.95 5.21
N LYS A 385 1.41 9.25 5.87
CA LYS A 385 0.92 8.47 7.02
C LYS A 385 0.60 7.04 6.62
N THR A 386 0.00 6.86 5.44
CA THR A 386 -0.37 5.54 4.91
C THR A 386 0.88 4.71 4.58
N PHE A 387 1.86 5.29 3.89
CA PHE A 387 3.12 4.59 3.58
C PHE A 387 3.94 4.29 4.83
N ALA A 388 4.01 5.20 5.80
CA ALA A 388 4.67 4.94 7.07
C ALA A 388 4.02 3.77 7.83
N GLY A 389 2.68 3.70 7.81
CA GLY A 389 1.94 2.63 8.48
C GLY A 389 1.98 1.28 7.76
N LEU A 390 1.94 1.26 6.41
CA LEU A 390 1.86 0.03 5.63
C LEU A 390 3.22 -0.62 5.36
N VAL A 391 4.22 0.19 5.07
CA VAL A 391 5.52 -0.30 4.59
C VAL A 391 6.70 0.23 5.41
N GLY A 392 6.45 0.99 6.47
CA GLY A 392 7.49 1.62 7.28
C GLY A 392 8.27 2.71 6.53
N LEU A 393 7.71 3.23 5.43
CA LEU A 393 8.33 4.23 4.57
C LEU A 393 7.94 5.63 5.04
N GLU A 394 8.86 6.34 5.66
CA GLU A 394 8.72 7.78 5.93
C GLU A 394 9.07 8.56 4.67
N LEU A 395 8.05 8.88 3.85
CA LEU A 395 8.24 9.76 2.69
C LEU A 395 8.50 11.20 3.18
N ARG A 396 9.56 11.83 2.69
CA ARG A 396 9.91 13.19 3.09
C ARG A 396 9.48 14.19 2.03
N PRO A 397 8.51 15.09 2.32
CA PRO A 397 8.00 16.07 1.34
C PRO A 397 9.05 17.13 0.93
N ARG A 398 10.23 17.15 1.54
CA ARG A 398 11.28 18.17 1.31
C ARG A 398 11.70 18.24 -0.16
N ARG A 399 11.79 17.11 -0.84
CA ARG A 399 12.21 17.00 -2.24
C ARG A 399 11.20 17.51 -3.26
N LEU A 400 9.92 17.68 -2.88
CA LEU A 400 8.87 18.16 -3.80
C LEU A 400 9.16 19.56 -4.32
N ARG A 401 9.64 20.45 -3.45
CA ARG A 401 10.00 21.83 -3.83
C ARG A 401 11.23 21.85 -4.74
N ASP A 402 12.22 21.02 -4.44
CA ASP A 402 13.45 20.92 -5.25
C ASP A 402 13.11 20.41 -6.65
N ALA A 403 12.24 19.40 -6.77
CA ALA A 403 11.76 18.91 -8.04
C ALA A 403 10.94 19.96 -8.81
N ALA A 404 10.03 20.69 -8.16
CA ALA A 404 9.29 21.78 -8.81
C ALA A 404 10.25 22.88 -9.32
N ASN A 405 11.26 23.24 -8.55
CA ASN A 405 12.28 24.21 -8.97
C ASN A 405 13.09 23.71 -10.18
N LEU A 406 13.46 22.41 -10.19
CA LEU A 406 14.17 21.79 -11.32
C LEU A 406 13.31 21.84 -12.58
N TRP A 407 12.05 21.41 -12.52
CA TRP A 407 11.15 21.44 -13.67
C TRP A 407 10.88 22.86 -14.19
N ALA A 408 10.71 23.82 -13.28
CA ALA A 408 10.54 25.22 -13.66
C ALA A 408 11.82 25.81 -14.32
N ALA A 409 13.00 25.45 -13.83
CA ALA A 409 14.28 25.86 -14.42
C ALA A 409 14.46 25.25 -15.81
N LEU A 410 14.18 23.97 -15.96
CA LEU A 410 14.27 23.29 -17.25
C LEU A 410 13.28 23.87 -18.27
N GLU A 411 12.02 24.13 -17.87
CA GLU A 411 11.03 24.80 -18.71
C GLU A 411 11.50 26.21 -19.11
N SER A 412 12.09 26.97 -18.19
CA SER A 412 12.61 28.31 -18.50
C SER A 412 13.74 28.28 -19.52
N ALA A 413 14.57 27.23 -19.49
CA ALA A 413 15.73 27.10 -20.40
C ALA A 413 15.37 26.51 -21.76
N GLN A 414 14.46 25.52 -21.80
CA GLN A 414 14.21 24.68 -22.97
C GLN A 414 12.73 24.63 -23.42
N GLY A 415 11.87 25.41 -22.76
CA GLY A 415 10.42 25.40 -23.00
C GLY A 415 9.72 24.14 -22.47
N GLN A 416 8.41 24.07 -22.70
CA GLN A 416 7.58 22.95 -22.27
C GLN A 416 8.03 21.60 -22.91
N GLU A 417 8.50 21.62 -24.16
CA GLU A 417 8.97 20.42 -24.81
C GLU A 417 10.23 19.85 -24.15
N GLY A 418 11.21 20.70 -23.82
CA GLY A 418 12.43 20.27 -23.13
C GLY A 418 12.14 19.71 -21.76
N ARG A 419 11.23 20.37 -21.00
CA ARG A 419 10.75 19.86 -19.71
C ARG A 419 10.14 18.46 -19.84
N ASP A 420 9.24 18.25 -20.80
CA ASP A 420 8.49 17.00 -20.93
C ASP A 420 9.34 15.88 -21.55
N ARG A 421 10.28 16.20 -22.47
CA ARG A 421 11.24 15.22 -23.02
C ARG A 421 12.16 14.61 -21.97
N ALA A 422 12.43 15.28 -20.87
CA ALA A 422 13.24 14.73 -19.78
C ALA A 422 12.62 13.45 -19.15
N TRP A 423 11.36 13.16 -19.42
CA TRP A 423 10.70 11.93 -19.04
C TRP A 423 10.86 10.78 -20.08
N GLY A 424 11.52 11.03 -21.20
CA GLY A 424 11.58 10.07 -22.32
C GLY A 424 12.25 8.73 -21.97
N HIS A 425 13.24 8.72 -21.07
CA HIS A 425 13.91 7.51 -20.61
C HIS A 425 14.39 7.64 -19.16
N PRO A 426 14.42 6.53 -18.38
CA PRO A 426 14.91 6.56 -16.99
C PRO A 426 16.33 7.12 -16.84
N ASP A 427 17.21 6.89 -17.84
CA ASP A 427 18.61 7.32 -17.78
C ASP A 427 18.80 8.83 -18.03
N VAL A 428 17.81 9.49 -18.64
CA VAL A 428 17.83 10.94 -18.87
C VAL A 428 16.99 11.70 -17.86
N ALA A 429 16.10 11.00 -17.15
CA ALA A 429 15.28 11.60 -16.10
C ALA A 429 16.16 12.11 -14.94
N PRO A 430 15.76 13.21 -14.27
CA PRO A 430 16.52 13.73 -13.14
C PRO A 430 16.69 12.71 -12.02
N THR A 431 17.84 12.70 -11.39
CA THR A 431 18.19 11.85 -10.24
C THR A 431 18.08 12.62 -8.91
N ALA A 432 18.30 11.92 -7.80
CA ALA A 432 18.39 12.55 -6.49
C ALA A 432 19.48 13.64 -6.43
N ALA A 433 20.62 13.43 -7.09
CA ALA A 433 21.72 14.39 -7.14
C ALA A 433 21.34 15.65 -7.95
N ASP A 434 20.51 15.48 -8.99
CA ASP A 434 20.05 16.59 -9.82
C ASP A 434 19.03 17.48 -9.08
N LEU A 435 18.30 16.92 -8.13
CA LEU A 435 17.45 17.73 -7.22
C LEU A 435 18.28 18.62 -6.29
N ASP A 436 19.53 18.25 -5.98
CA ASP A 436 20.45 19.06 -5.19
C ASP A 436 21.16 20.11 -6.06
N ASP A 437 21.29 19.88 -7.37
CA ASP A 437 21.90 20.78 -8.36
C ASP A 437 21.03 20.91 -9.64
N PRO A 438 19.87 21.61 -9.56
CA PRO A 438 18.97 21.79 -10.69
C PRO A 438 19.61 22.46 -11.91
N LEU A 439 20.51 23.42 -11.68
CA LEU A 439 21.16 24.16 -12.78
C LEU A 439 22.16 23.29 -13.54
N GLY A 440 22.93 22.49 -12.82
CA GLY A 440 23.84 21.52 -13.45
C GLY A 440 23.10 20.49 -14.28
N TYR A 441 21.89 20.06 -13.85
CA TYR A 441 21.03 19.20 -14.68
C TYR A 441 20.59 19.91 -15.97
N VAL A 442 20.10 21.15 -15.88
CA VAL A 442 19.63 21.94 -17.03
C VAL A 442 20.74 22.14 -18.05
N GLU A 443 21.97 22.42 -17.61
CA GLU A 443 23.15 22.57 -18.48
C GLU A 443 23.47 21.26 -19.23
N ARG A 444 23.47 20.13 -18.52
CA ARG A 444 23.71 18.80 -19.14
C ARG A 444 22.61 18.41 -20.12
N ALA A 445 21.36 18.65 -19.78
CA ALA A 445 20.23 18.37 -20.65
C ALA A 445 20.22 19.23 -21.92
N GLY A 446 20.73 20.48 -21.85
CA GLY A 446 20.93 21.37 -23.00
C GLY A 446 22.02 20.85 -23.95
N GLY A 447 23.15 20.42 -23.41
CA GLY A 447 24.25 19.85 -24.19
C GLY A 447 23.92 18.51 -24.87
N ALA A 448 23.06 17.70 -24.24
CA ALA A 448 22.59 16.45 -24.85
C ALA A 448 21.72 16.69 -26.10
N GLY A 449 20.85 17.71 -26.08
CA GLY A 449 20.06 18.10 -27.26
C GLY A 449 20.90 18.62 -28.43
N GLU A 450 21.99 19.31 -28.16
CA GLU A 450 22.94 19.73 -29.18
C GLU A 450 23.70 18.54 -29.79
N SER A 451 24.04 17.53 -29.01
CA SER A 451 24.68 16.30 -29.46
C SER A 451 23.74 15.45 -30.33
N GLU A 452 22.49 15.28 -29.95
CA GLU A 452 21.48 14.57 -30.76
C GLU A 452 21.20 15.27 -32.08
N ALA A 453 21.15 16.61 -32.11
CA ALA A 453 20.98 17.38 -33.33
C ALA A 453 22.21 17.24 -34.26
N LEU A 454 23.40 17.18 -33.69
CA LEU A 454 24.64 16.94 -34.41
C LEU A 454 24.71 15.53 -34.97
N ASP A 455 24.35 14.52 -34.19
CA ASP A 455 24.30 13.12 -34.63
C ASP A 455 23.25 12.92 -35.73
N ALA A 456 22.07 13.53 -35.62
CA ALA A 456 21.05 13.51 -36.66
C ALA A 456 21.53 14.20 -37.96
N ALA A 457 22.24 15.32 -37.86
CA ALA A 457 22.84 16.01 -38.99
C ALA A 457 23.96 15.19 -39.65
N ILE A 458 24.77 14.50 -38.90
CA ILE A 458 25.79 13.56 -39.38
C ILE A 458 25.14 12.39 -40.09
N ASP A 459 24.11 11.80 -39.54
CA ASP A 459 23.35 10.70 -40.15
C ASP A 459 22.65 11.12 -41.45
N GLU A 460 22.20 12.36 -41.57
CA GLU A 460 21.62 12.91 -42.79
C GLU A 460 22.70 13.14 -43.86
N LEU A 461 23.87 13.64 -43.48
CA LEU A 461 25.01 13.78 -44.35
C LEU A 461 25.50 12.42 -44.86
N LEU A 462 25.61 11.43 -44.00
CA LEU A 462 26.02 10.06 -44.37
C LEU A 462 25.01 9.37 -45.31
N ARG A 463 23.72 9.69 -45.16
CA ARG A 463 22.66 9.19 -46.07
C ARG A 463 22.62 9.96 -47.41
N GLY A 464 23.08 11.20 -47.43
CA GLY A 464 23.12 12.04 -48.65
C GLY A 464 24.30 11.78 -49.56
N GLU A 465 25.40 11.17 -49.08
CA GLU A 465 26.60 10.81 -49.85
C GLU A 465 26.57 9.33 -50.35
N ALA A 466 25.49 8.87 -50.96
CA ALA A 466 25.62 7.74 -51.88
C ALA A 466 26.06 8.32 -53.23
N PRO A 467 27.32 8.07 -53.68
CA PRO A 467 27.73 8.52 -55.02
C PRO A 467 26.89 7.80 -56.05
N GLY A 468 26.16 8.58 -56.84
CA GLY A 468 25.55 8.07 -58.04
C GLY A 468 26.66 7.51 -58.96
N ASP A 469 26.72 6.17 -59.06
CA ASP A 469 27.47 5.48 -60.08
C ASP A 469 26.93 5.94 -61.44
N GLY A 470 27.65 6.85 -61.99
CA GLY A 470 27.44 7.25 -63.38
C GLY A 470 27.72 6.08 -64.33
N ASP A 471 26.63 5.49 -64.76
CA ASP A 471 26.72 4.57 -65.93
C ASP A 471 26.95 5.39 -67.23
N GLY A 472 28.16 5.38 -67.66
CA GLY A 472 28.58 5.84 -68.93
C GLY A 472 28.83 4.64 -69.82
N ARG A 473 27.82 4.28 -70.60
CA ARG A 473 27.90 3.85 -71.99
C ARG A 473 26.69 3.01 -72.42
#